data_e7652a2a54eb62bc1cf24c9dcb9f8389
#
_entry.id   e7652a2a54eb62bc1cf24c9dcb9f8389
#
_cell.length_a   1.000
_cell.length_b   1.000
_cell.length_c   1.000
_cell.angle_alpha   90.00
_cell.angle_beta   90.00
_cell.angle_gamma   90.00
#
_symmetry.space_group_name_H-M   'P 1'
#
loop_
_entity.id
_entity.type
_entity.pdbx_description
1 polymer ?
#
loop_
_entity_poly.entity_id
_entity_poly.type
_entity_poly.pdbx_seq_one_letter_code
_entity_poly.pdbx_strand_id
1 'polypeptide(L)'
;SFSIFLDDFLAHPYPYLRNSPRYLLDVFEHYGSEDIQRVGVPDKRWKLFDLEHGDLSENLVGQESVQNSIYMKLRQFSRNGKGDRLLLLHGPNGSAKSTTINALMQAMHQYSIQQEGALYRFNWIFPEKSVESSRIGFEEDEPNSNGSYAFLKPKDVGAIIRCELKDSPLLLIPRKEREELVRHALDLHPDIREMENFNYDWVFQFDLSQKSKWIYEALLSSHKGDWLEVMRHVQVERFFHSKKYRLGCISIEPQGNIDAQVRPIGLNGNALPTILHGLPLYEVDGDLIAANRGLCEYSDFLKRPPETNKYLLTTSEKGTIQLPNFRAHLDLVLCGSANEKQLNMFKRTPDFSSFKGRLALVRVPYLLQYSREAELYKRQIDRHVSGGSVAPHTAQMAALWVVMTRLKRPSPKNHSPELAPLVARLSPLQKAMLYDHGETPLGMKEDDRKLLLRNVQNLREEHEGTEGEFEGIFGSEYEGRRGASPREMMALIASASENQKWLSLSPLSILEEIEDFIK
;
A
#
# COMPACT_ATOMS: atom_id res chain seq x y z
N SER A 1 -12.69 27.94 0.52
CA SER A 1 -12.10 28.80 -0.54
C SER A 1 -10.60 28.56 -0.66
N PHE A 2 -10.01 29.09 -1.71
CA PHE A 2 -8.56 29.03 -1.90
C PHE A 2 -7.78 29.82 -0.83
N SER A 3 -8.31 30.97 -0.39
CA SER A 3 -7.67 31.77 0.68
C SER A 3 -7.56 31.00 1.99
N ILE A 4 -8.62 30.34 2.45
CA ILE A 4 -8.60 29.53 3.66
C ILE A 4 -7.57 28.38 3.54
N PHE A 5 -7.48 27.76 2.36
CA PHE A 5 -6.46 26.74 2.10
C PHE A 5 -5.04 27.31 2.22
N LEU A 6 -4.81 28.53 1.72
CA LEU A 6 -3.51 29.19 1.75
C LEU A 6 -3.08 29.53 3.19
N ASP A 7 -4.02 30.04 3.98
CA ASP A 7 -3.79 30.36 5.39
C ASP A 7 -3.43 29.08 6.19
N ASP A 8 -4.14 27.99 5.95
CA ASP A 8 -3.86 26.70 6.58
C ASP A 8 -2.52 26.10 6.11
N PHE A 9 -2.18 26.25 4.83
CA PHE A 9 -0.88 25.86 4.30
C PHE A 9 0.28 26.61 4.97
N LEU A 10 0.15 27.92 5.17
CA LEU A 10 1.20 28.73 5.84
C LEU A 10 1.34 28.37 7.31
N ALA A 11 0.24 28.04 7.97
CA ALA A 11 0.25 27.62 9.37
C ALA A 11 0.80 26.18 9.54
N HIS A 12 0.51 25.28 8.60
CA HIS A 12 0.84 23.86 8.68
C HIS A 12 1.29 23.30 7.32
N PRO A 13 2.48 23.64 6.79
CA PRO A 13 2.85 23.29 5.42
C PRO A 13 3.07 21.80 5.16
N TYR A 14 3.48 21.03 6.17
CA TYR A 14 3.84 19.62 6.01
C TYR A 14 2.80 18.74 5.30
N PRO A 15 1.51 18.72 5.71
CA PRO A 15 0.49 17.88 5.07
C PRO A 15 0.31 18.14 3.57
N TYR A 16 0.59 19.35 3.12
CA TYR A 16 0.40 19.80 1.74
C TYR A 16 1.59 19.51 0.82
N LEU A 17 2.77 19.31 1.41
CA LEU A 17 4.02 19.04 0.70
C LEU A 17 4.29 17.54 0.53
N ARG A 18 3.50 16.67 1.17
CA ARG A 18 3.65 15.21 1.07
C ARG A 18 3.27 14.69 -0.31
N ASN A 19 4.08 13.76 -0.82
CA ASN A 19 3.72 12.87 -1.92
C ASN A 19 3.19 11.53 -1.39
N SER A 20 2.70 10.65 -2.28
CA SER A 20 2.14 9.36 -1.88
C SER A 20 3.10 8.45 -1.11
N PRO A 21 4.41 8.31 -1.47
CA PRO A 21 5.34 7.55 -0.65
C PRO A 21 5.51 8.10 0.77
N ARG A 22 5.60 9.43 0.93
CA ARG A 22 5.70 10.05 2.26
C ARG A 22 4.43 9.88 3.05
N TYR A 23 3.27 10.03 2.41
CA TYR A 23 1.99 9.78 3.05
C TYR A 23 1.88 8.36 3.63
N LEU A 24 2.34 7.35 2.88
CA LEU A 24 2.37 5.97 3.37
C LEU A 24 3.32 5.78 4.56
N LEU A 25 4.47 6.45 4.58
CA LEU A 25 5.35 6.45 5.75
C LEU A 25 4.67 7.08 6.97
N ASP A 26 3.97 8.20 6.78
CA ASP A 26 3.22 8.84 7.86
C ASP A 26 2.16 7.90 8.45
N VAL A 27 1.52 7.07 7.61
CA VAL A 27 0.59 6.03 8.10
C VAL A 27 1.32 5.05 9.03
N PHE A 28 2.51 4.57 8.66
CA PHE A 28 3.31 3.70 9.54
C PHE A 28 3.70 4.42 10.84
N GLU A 29 4.20 5.64 10.73
CA GLU A 29 4.71 6.43 11.84
C GLU A 29 3.59 6.86 12.81
N HIS A 30 2.39 7.17 12.29
CA HIS A 30 1.21 7.52 13.08
C HIS A 30 0.77 6.41 14.04
N TYR A 31 0.67 5.17 13.54
CA TYR A 31 0.32 4.01 14.38
C TYR A 31 1.49 3.53 15.23
N GLY A 32 2.71 3.84 14.83
CA GLY A 32 3.92 3.47 15.55
C GLY A 32 4.28 2.00 15.44
N SER A 33 5.32 1.63 16.16
CA SER A 33 5.86 0.27 16.19
C SER A 33 6.18 -0.17 17.62
N GLU A 34 6.28 -1.49 17.82
CA GLU A 34 6.77 -2.12 19.03
C GLU A 34 8.03 -2.91 18.72
N ASP A 35 9.02 -2.80 19.60
CA ASP A 35 10.20 -3.65 19.53
C ASP A 35 9.84 -5.01 20.10
N ILE A 36 10.00 -6.05 19.30
CA ILE A 36 9.76 -7.43 19.69
C ILE A 36 11.10 -8.18 19.73
N GLN A 37 11.30 -8.96 20.79
CA GLN A 37 12.46 -9.86 20.85
C GLN A 37 12.10 -11.18 20.17
N ARG A 38 12.72 -11.42 19.03
CA ARG A 38 12.76 -12.75 18.42
C ARG A 38 14.03 -13.50 18.84
N VAL A 39 13.96 -14.82 18.74
CA VAL A 39 15.15 -15.65 18.98
C VAL A 39 16.25 -15.23 18.00
N GLY A 40 17.30 -14.63 18.52
CA GLY A 40 18.50 -14.23 17.77
C GLY A 40 18.58 -12.80 17.27
N VAL A 41 17.46 -12.06 17.06
CA VAL A 41 17.48 -10.67 16.54
C VAL A 41 16.31 -9.87 17.06
N PRO A 42 16.52 -8.61 17.50
CA PRO A 42 15.43 -7.68 17.72
C PRO A 42 14.72 -7.35 16.39
N ASP A 43 13.41 -7.35 16.38
CA ASP A 43 12.59 -7.02 15.22
C ASP A 43 11.53 -5.99 15.62
N LYS A 44 10.96 -5.29 14.63
CA LYS A 44 9.90 -4.29 14.86
C LYS A 44 8.57 -4.79 14.30
N ARG A 45 7.53 -4.68 15.11
CA ARG A 45 6.15 -4.92 14.70
C ARG A 45 5.43 -3.58 14.53
N TRP A 46 4.83 -3.37 13.39
CA TRP A 46 4.08 -2.15 13.09
C TRP A 46 2.61 -2.32 13.47
N LYS A 47 2.12 -1.47 14.36
CA LYS A 47 0.76 -1.54 14.94
C LYS A 47 -0.36 -1.36 13.92
N LEU A 48 -0.09 -0.71 12.79
CA LEU A 48 -1.08 -0.57 11.71
C LEU A 48 -1.62 -1.92 11.19
N PHE A 49 -0.84 -3.00 11.33
CA PHE A 49 -1.25 -4.35 10.92
C PHE A 49 -2.07 -5.10 12.00
N ASP A 50 -2.20 -4.52 13.18
CA ASP A 50 -2.98 -5.05 14.30
C ASP A 50 -4.36 -4.40 14.43
N LEU A 51 -4.67 -3.41 13.58
CA LEU A 51 -5.94 -2.70 13.64
C LEU A 51 -7.11 -3.65 13.36
N GLU A 52 -8.08 -3.68 14.26
CA GLU A 52 -9.33 -4.41 14.05
C GLU A 52 -10.24 -3.59 13.13
N HIS A 53 -10.61 -4.15 12.00
CA HIS A 53 -11.41 -3.47 10.99
C HIS A 53 -12.68 -4.25 10.67
N GLY A 54 -13.73 -4.07 11.45
CA GLY A 54 -15.09 -4.57 11.15
C GLY A 54 -15.16 -6.05 10.75
N ASP A 55 -16.18 -6.43 10.00
CA ASP A 55 -16.48 -7.83 9.62
C ASP A 55 -15.42 -8.54 8.74
N LEU A 56 -14.42 -7.82 8.22
CA LEU A 56 -13.36 -8.36 7.36
C LEU A 56 -11.97 -8.39 8.03
N SER A 57 -11.91 -8.27 9.34
CA SER A 57 -10.66 -8.17 10.09
C SER A 57 -9.89 -9.48 10.13
N GLU A 58 -9.19 -9.79 9.06
CA GLU A 58 -8.05 -10.69 9.12
C GLU A 58 -6.82 -9.87 9.55
N ASN A 59 -6.58 -9.73 10.86
CA ASN A 59 -5.35 -9.13 11.35
C ASN A 59 -4.16 -9.93 10.83
N LEU A 60 -3.13 -9.23 10.40
CA LEU A 60 -1.90 -9.84 9.95
C LEU A 60 -1.18 -10.45 11.16
N VAL A 61 -1.06 -11.76 11.20
CA VAL A 61 -0.29 -12.45 12.23
C VAL A 61 1.13 -12.66 11.76
N GLY A 62 2.11 -12.24 12.55
CA GLY A 62 3.52 -12.37 12.21
C GLY A 62 3.93 -11.49 11.03
N GLN A 63 4.86 -11.97 10.19
CA GLN A 63 5.35 -11.28 8.98
C GLN A 63 6.05 -9.93 9.26
N GLU A 64 6.63 -9.73 10.45
CA GLU A 64 7.27 -8.47 10.83
C GLU A 64 8.45 -8.12 9.91
N SER A 65 9.22 -9.09 9.45
CA SER A 65 10.29 -8.88 8.47
C SER A 65 9.77 -8.33 7.14
N VAL A 66 8.56 -8.78 6.72
CA VAL A 66 7.86 -8.24 5.53
C VAL A 66 7.40 -6.81 5.78
N GLN A 67 6.81 -6.53 6.94
CA GLN A 67 6.38 -5.20 7.35
C GLN A 67 7.57 -4.22 7.31
N ASN A 68 8.69 -4.59 7.90
CA ASN A 68 9.92 -3.79 7.91
C ASN A 68 10.51 -3.61 6.50
N SER A 69 10.47 -4.65 5.66
CA SER A 69 10.91 -4.55 4.27
C SER A 69 10.07 -3.56 3.46
N ILE A 70 8.74 -3.57 3.63
CA ILE A 70 7.85 -2.60 3.01
C ILE A 70 8.18 -1.19 3.48
N TYR A 71 8.29 -0.97 4.80
CA TYR A 71 8.65 0.33 5.37
C TYR A 71 9.96 0.87 4.80
N MET A 72 11.00 0.05 4.74
CA MET A 72 12.31 0.45 4.19
C MET A 72 12.23 0.81 2.71
N LYS A 73 11.43 0.10 1.90
CA LYS A 73 11.20 0.44 0.48
C LYS A 73 10.44 1.76 0.34
N LEU A 74 9.40 1.98 1.14
CA LEU A 74 8.66 3.24 1.17
C LEU A 74 9.56 4.42 1.59
N ARG A 75 10.43 4.23 2.58
CA ARG A 75 11.44 5.22 2.99
C ARG A 75 12.38 5.60 1.84
N GLN A 76 12.79 4.62 1.05
CA GLN A 76 13.59 4.87 -0.16
C GLN A 76 12.80 5.67 -1.20
N PHE A 77 11.53 5.32 -1.45
CA PHE A 77 10.66 6.03 -2.40
C PHE A 77 10.40 7.47 -1.95
N SER A 78 10.15 7.69 -0.66
CA SER A 78 9.98 9.04 -0.11
C SER A 78 11.21 9.91 -0.31
N ARG A 79 12.42 9.36 -0.05
CA ARG A 79 13.68 10.06 -0.29
C ARG A 79 13.88 10.40 -1.77
N ASN A 80 13.48 9.51 -2.68
CA ASN A 80 13.57 9.73 -4.12
C ASN A 80 12.47 10.67 -4.66
N GLY A 81 11.50 11.05 -3.83
CA GLY A 81 10.40 11.96 -4.18
C GLY A 81 9.27 11.33 -4.98
N LYS A 82 9.32 10.01 -5.23
CA LYS A 82 8.28 9.27 -5.98
C LYS A 82 8.39 7.76 -5.76
N GLY A 83 7.31 7.03 -6.04
CA GLY A 83 7.33 5.58 -6.14
C GLY A 83 7.98 5.14 -7.46
N ASP A 84 9.31 5.12 -7.49
CA ASP A 84 10.11 4.90 -8.71
C ASP A 84 10.16 3.44 -9.19
N ARG A 85 9.62 2.52 -8.40
CA ARG A 85 9.52 1.08 -8.70
C ARG A 85 8.19 0.51 -8.24
N LEU A 86 7.75 -0.55 -8.91
CA LEU A 86 6.61 -1.34 -8.47
C LEU A 86 7.02 -2.25 -7.31
N LEU A 87 6.38 -2.09 -6.16
CA LEU A 87 6.59 -2.92 -4.97
C LEU A 87 5.91 -4.28 -5.18
N LEU A 88 6.67 -5.34 -5.46
CA LEU A 88 6.13 -6.66 -5.75
C LEU A 88 6.30 -7.61 -4.56
N LEU A 89 5.18 -7.93 -3.91
CA LEU A 89 5.12 -8.94 -2.86
C LEU A 89 5.05 -10.31 -3.50
N HIS A 90 6.07 -11.15 -3.31
CA HIS A 90 6.10 -12.49 -3.86
C HIS A 90 6.25 -13.56 -2.79
N GLY A 91 5.67 -14.72 -3.04
CA GLY A 91 5.68 -15.82 -2.08
C GLY A 91 4.60 -16.86 -2.41
N PRO A 92 4.54 -17.96 -1.67
CA PRO A 92 3.57 -19.03 -1.90
C PRO A 92 2.11 -18.55 -1.70
N ASN A 93 1.17 -19.31 -2.20
CA ASN A 93 -0.25 -18.99 -2.03
C ASN A 93 -0.66 -19.11 -0.55
N GLY A 94 -1.40 -18.13 -0.05
CA GLY A 94 -1.80 -18.13 1.36
C GLY A 94 -0.75 -17.61 2.34
N SER A 95 0.36 -16.99 1.88
CA SER A 95 1.38 -16.37 2.72
C SER A 95 1.03 -14.95 3.21
N ALA A 96 -0.23 -14.54 3.13
CA ALA A 96 -0.75 -13.25 3.58
C ALA A 96 -0.35 -12.02 2.75
N LYS A 97 0.05 -12.17 1.48
CA LYS A 97 0.39 -11.04 0.60
C LYS A 97 -0.74 -10.01 0.46
N SER A 98 -1.91 -10.47 0.05
CA SER A 98 -3.10 -9.60 -0.11
C SER A 98 -3.60 -9.07 1.23
N THR A 99 -3.52 -9.86 2.30
CA THR A 99 -3.86 -9.42 3.67
C THR A 99 -2.97 -8.25 4.09
N THR A 100 -1.66 -8.32 3.81
CA THR A 100 -0.72 -7.24 4.12
C THR A 100 -1.06 -5.94 3.39
N ILE A 101 -1.36 -6.02 2.08
CA ILE A 101 -1.72 -4.83 1.29
C ILE A 101 -3.08 -4.29 1.73
N ASN A 102 -4.05 -5.15 2.00
CA ASN A 102 -5.36 -4.75 2.49
C ASN A 102 -5.28 -4.03 3.84
N ALA A 103 -4.49 -4.53 4.78
CA ALA A 103 -4.27 -3.89 6.08
C ALA A 103 -3.68 -2.48 5.90
N LEU A 104 -2.70 -2.32 4.99
CA LEU A 104 -2.13 -1.02 4.68
C LEU A 104 -3.16 -0.06 4.08
N MET A 105 -4.00 -0.51 3.13
CA MET A 105 -5.07 0.31 2.54
C MET A 105 -6.12 0.73 3.59
N GLN A 106 -6.43 -0.13 4.53
CA GLN A 106 -7.36 0.17 5.62
C GLN A 106 -6.76 1.19 6.59
N ALA A 107 -5.48 1.03 6.95
CA ALA A 107 -4.77 2.01 7.76
C ALA A 107 -4.72 3.39 7.08
N MET A 108 -4.48 3.44 5.76
CA MET A 108 -4.57 4.66 4.96
C MET A 108 -5.96 5.30 5.04
N HIS A 109 -7.03 4.50 4.94
CA HIS A 109 -8.41 4.99 5.06
C HIS A 109 -8.64 5.64 6.41
N GLN A 110 -8.33 4.94 7.50
CA GLN A 110 -8.48 5.42 8.87
C GLN A 110 -7.66 6.70 9.12
N TYR A 111 -6.41 6.73 8.68
CA TYR A 111 -5.54 7.89 8.81
C TYR A 111 -6.07 9.10 8.02
N SER A 112 -6.60 8.89 6.80
CA SER A 112 -7.11 9.98 5.96
C SER A 112 -8.33 10.72 6.56
N ILE A 113 -9.06 10.08 7.47
CA ILE A 113 -10.19 10.69 8.19
C ILE A 113 -9.70 11.66 9.27
N GLN A 114 -8.51 11.44 9.80
CA GLN A 114 -7.93 12.27 10.85
C GLN A 114 -7.39 13.58 10.28
N GLN A 115 -7.26 14.60 11.15
CA GLN A 115 -6.76 15.92 10.75
C GLN A 115 -5.36 15.84 10.13
N GLU A 116 -4.46 15.08 10.75
CA GLU A 116 -3.08 14.87 10.31
C GLU A 116 -3.00 14.18 8.94
N GLY A 117 -3.96 13.29 8.65
CA GLY A 117 -4.07 12.56 7.39
C GLY A 117 -4.84 13.30 6.30
N ALA A 118 -5.18 14.57 6.49
CA ALA A 118 -5.98 15.32 5.52
C ALA A 118 -5.29 15.46 4.16
N LEU A 119 -6.07 15.27 3.09
CA LEU A 119 -5.67 15.44 1.70
C LEU A 119 -6.66 16.35 1.00
N TYR A 120 -6.15 17.24 0.16
CA TYR A 120 -6.96 18.24 -0.53
C TYR A 120 -6.78 18.16 -2.03
N ARG A 121 -7.89 18.38 -2.74
CA ARG A 121 -7.97 18.62 -4.18
C ARG A 121 -8.80 19.88 -4.41
N PHE A 122 -8.94 20.30 -5.66
CA PHE A 122 -9.84 21.38 -5.99
C PHE A 122 -10.79 20.99 -7.12
N ASN A 123 -11.91 21.72 -7.21
CA ASN A 123 -12.85 21.71 -8.32
C ASN A 123 -12.97 23.12 -8.86
N TRP A 124 -13.28 23.24 -10.14
CA TRP A 124 -13.68 24.51 -10.74
C TRP A 124 -15.18 24.73 -10.55
N ILE A 125 -15.58 25.87 -9.98
CA ILE A 125 -16.97 26.22 -9.73
C ILE A 125 -17.33 27.48 -10.49
N PHE A 126 -18.49 27.47 -11.13
CA PHE A 126 -19.00 28.56 -11.93
C PHE A 126 -20.41 28.95 -11.45
N PRO A 127 -20.66 30.23 -11.20
CA PRO A 127 -21.99 30.70 -10.81
C PRO A 127 -22.99 30.58 -11.97
N GLU A 128 -24.28 30.56 -11.65
CA GLU A 128 -25.32 30.68 -12.66
C GLU A 128 -25.34 32.11 -13.23
N LYS A 129 -25.66 32.24 -14.53
CA LYS A 129 -25.65 33.55 -15.23
C LYS A 129 -26.54 34.62 -14.57
N SER A 130 -27.60 34.22 -13.89
CA SER A 130 -28.50 35.11 -13.13
C SER A 130 -27.79 35.78 -11.94
N VAL A 131 -26.81 35.08 -11.32
CA VAL A 131 -26.09 35.59 -10.16
C VAL A 131 -24.97 36.57 -10.56
N GLU A 132 -24.37 36.40 -11.75
CA GLU A 132 -23.36 37.35 -12.28
C GLU A 132 -24.00 38.73 -12.56
N SER A 133 -25.26 38.77 -13.02
CA SER A 133 -25.96 40.02 -13.36
C SER A 133 -26.53 40.73 -12.13
N SER A 134 -26.86 40.05 -11.04
CA SER A 134 -27.45 40.66 -9.85
C SER A 134 -26.44 41.28 -8.88
N ARG A 135 -25.15 40.96 -9.00
CA ARG A 135 -24.07 41.54 -8.17
C ARG A 135 -23.65 42.98 -8.52
N ILE A 136 -24.31 43.62 -9.50
CA ILE A 136 -24.13 45.04 -9.84
C ILE A 136 -25.00 45.95 -8.94
N GLY A 137 -25.83 45.39 -8.07
CA GLY A 137 -26.66 46.12 -7.12
C GLY A 137 -26.23 45.93 -5.69
N PHE A 138 -26.27 46.99 -4.90
CA PHE A 138 -25.93 47.07 -3.47
C PHE A 138 -26.80 46.10 -2.63
N GLU A 139 -26.34 44.88 -2.43
CA GLU A 139 -26.77 44.02 -1.32
C GLU A 139 -25.58 43.81 -0.39
N GLU A 140 -25.80 44.07 0.91
CA GLU A 140 -24.83 43.92 1.98
C GLU A 140 -24.36 42.48 2.02
N ASP A 141 -23.07 42.30 1.76
CA ASP A 141 -22.37 41.00 1.80
C ASP A 141 -22.46 40.40 3.21
N GLU A 142 -22.87 39.15 3.33
CA GLU A 142 -22.59 38.36 4.53
C GLU A 142 -21.05 38.35 4.77
N PRO A 143 -20.59 38.53 6.01
CA PRO A 143 -19.16 38.84 6.31
C PRO A 143 -18.14 37.73 6.01
N ASN A 144 -18.51 36.66 5.33
CA ASN A 144 -17.67 35.50 5.06
C ASN A 144 -17.35 35.18 3.60
N SER A 145 -17.83 35.95 2.64
CA SER A 145 -17.57 35.67 1.23
C SER A 145 -16.58 36.66 0.63
N ASN A 146 -15.28 36.53 0.88
CA ASN A 146 -14.20 37.29 0.18
C ASN A 146 -14.28 37.23 -1.36
N GLY A 147 -15.49 37.32 -1.93
CA GLY A 147 -15.76 37.24 -3.36
C GLY A 147 -15.60 35.84 -3.98
N SER A 148 -15.33 34.79 -3.20
CA SER A 148 -15.12 33.41 -3.68
C SER A 148 -16.45 32.72 -4.01
N TYR A 149 -16.52 32.03 -5.15
CA TYR A 149 -17.65 31.19 -5.53
C TYR A 149 -17.71 29.84 -4.78
N ALA A 150 -16.70 29.50 -3.98
CA ALA A 150 -16.64 28.24 -3.25
C ALA A 150 -17.80 28.02 -2.26
N PHE A 151 -18.46 29.09 -1.81
CA PHE A 151 -19.56 29.07 -0.84
C PHE A 151 -20.93 29.31 -1.43
N LEU A 152 -21.05 29.28 -2.76
CA LEU A 152 -22.36 29.43 -3.42
C LEU A 152 -23.32 28.34 -2.95
N LYS A 153 -24.58 28.74 -2.76
CA LYS A 153 -25.66 27.77 -2.49
C LYS A 153 -25.87 26.88 -3.72
N PRO A 154 -26.25 25.61 -3.56
CA PRO A 154 -26.41 24.70 -4.70
C PRO A 154 -27.28 25.22 -5.86
N LYS A 155 -28.29 26.05 -5.57
CA LYS A 155 -29.16 26.67 -6.56
C LYS A 155 -28.49 27.76 -7.39
N ASP A 156 -27.41 28.36 -6.87
CA ASP A 156 -26.72 29.48 -7.48
C ASP A 156 -25.46 28.99 -8.26
N VAL A 157 -25.23 27.68 -8.26
CA VAL A 157 -24.11 27.02 -8.96
C VAL A 157 -24.57 26.61 -10.35
N GLY A 158 -23.97 27.18 -11.38
CA GLY A 158 -24.24 26.83 -12.79
C GLY A 158 -23.49 25.56 -13.22
N ALA A 159 -22.23 25.43 -12.87
CA ALA A 159 -21.44 24.25 -13.20
C ALA A 159 -20.33 23.97 -12.17
N ILE A 160 -20.01 22.69 -11.96
CA ILE A 160 -18.84 22.24 -11.23
C ILE A 160 -18.05 21.29 -12.15
N ILE A 161 -16.79 21.64 -12.42
CA ILE A 161 -15.88 20.77 -13.16
C ILE A 161 -14.88 20.18 -12.19
N ARG A 162 -14.94 18.86 -12.02
CA ARG A 162 -14.06 18.14 -11.09
C ARG A 162 -12.65 17.97 -11.68
N CYS A 163 -11.65 18.00 -10.80
CA CYS A 163 -10.30 17.57 -11.11
C CYS A 163 -10.15 16.09 -10.73
N GLU A 164 -10.32 15.18 -11.70
CA GLU A 164 -10.26 13.73 -11.48
C GLU A 164 -8.86 13.28 -11.04
N LEU A 165 -7.81 13.95 -11.55
CA LEU A 165 -6.42 13.69 -11.18
C LEU A 165 -6.06 14.18 -9.77
N LYS A 166 -6.99 14.84 -9.07
CA LYS A 166 -6.81 15.34 -7.70
C LYS A 166 -5.59 16.26 -7.56
N ASP A 167 -5.39 17.15 -8.54
CA ASP A 167 -4.31 18.12 -8.49
C ASP A 167 -4.30 18.84 -7.14
N SER A 168 -3.10 19.09 -6.61
CA SER A 168 -2.94 19.88 -5.41
C SER A 168 -3.32 21.34 -5.68
N PRO A 169 -4.08 22.01 -4.79
CA PRO A 169 -4.37 23.43 -4.93
C PRO A 169 -3.12 24.32 -5.01
N LEU A 170 -1.97 23.87 -4.48
CA LEU A 170 -0.70 24.59 -4.61
C LEU A 170 -0.27 24.78 -6.08
N LEU A 171 -0.66 23.87 -6.98
CA LEU A 171 -0.31 23.96 -8.40
C LEU A 171 -1.05 25.08 -9.14
N LEU A 172 -2.11 25.66 -8.54
CA LEU A 172 -2.82 26.83 -9.06
C LEU A 172 -1.98 28.12 -8.96
N ILE A 173 -1.03 28.17 -8.03
CA ILE A 173 -0.15 29.31 -7.85
C ILE A 173 0.92 29.27 -8.95
N PRO A 174 1.15 30.36 -9.68
CA PRO A 174 2.21 30.43 -10.68
C PRO A 174 3.56 30.03 -10.10
N ARG A 175 4.40 29.40 -10.91
CA ARG A 175 5.58 28.68 -10.42
C ARG A 175 6.52 29.52 -9.56
N LYS A 176 6.80 30.77 -9.97
CA LYS A 176 7.72 31.65 -9.23
C LYS A 176 7.18 32.01 -7.85
N GLU A 177 5.93 32.44 -7.81
CA GLU A 177 5.22 32.81 -6.59
C GLU A 177 5.05 31.59 -5.67
N ARG A 178 4.82 30.40 -6.23
CA ARG A 178 4.77 29.14 -5.49
C ARG A 178 6.11 28.78 -4.87
N GLU A 179 7.22 28.96 -5.59
CA GLU A 179 8.57 28.73 -5.05
C GLU A 179 8.87 29.68 -3.88
N GLU A 180 8.53 30.95 -3.99
CA GLU A 180 8.70 31.94 -2.92
C GLU A 180 7.83 31.60 -1.72
N LEU A 181 6.55 31.26 -1.93
CA LEU A 181 5.61 30.90 -0.88
C LEU A 181 6.07 29.66 -0.10
N VAL A 182 6.46 28.60 -0.81
CA VAL A 182 6.92 27.37 -0.16
C VAL A 182 8.22 27.60 0.62
N ARG A 183 9.16 28.37 0.08
CA ARG A 183 10.38 28.74 0.82
C ARG A 183 10.04 29.52 2.10
N HIS A 184 9.16 30.51 1.99
CA HIS A 184 8.72 31.29 3.16
C HIS A 184 8.05 30.39 4.21
N ALA A 185 7.16 29.48 3.80
CA ALA A 185 6.53 28.54 4.72
C ALA A 185 7.56 27.61 5.41
N LEU A 186 8.57 27.14 4.69
CA LEU A 186 9.63 26.29 5.25
C LEU A 186 10.62 27.07 6.14
N ASP A 187 10.83 28.35 5.90
CA ASP A 187 11.65 29.20 6.77
C ASP A 187 10.95 29.45 8.12
N LEU A 188 9.61 29.45 8.14
CA LEU A 188 8.81 29.50 9.38
C LEU A 188 8.77 28.15 10.13
N HIS A 189 9.03 27.04 9.43
CA HIS A 189 8.97 25.67 9.94
C HIS A 189 10.26 24.89 9.64
N PRO A 190 11.39 25.22 10.29
CA PRO A 190 12.70 24.62 9.99
C PRO A 190 12.76 23.11 10.27
N ASP A 191 11.95 22.60 11.20
CA ASP A 191 11.78 21.19 11.51
C ASP A 191 11.38 20.35 10.28
N ILE A 192 10.53 20.89 9.40
CA ILE A 192 10.11 20.23 8.16
C ILE A 192 11.27 20.19 7.17
N ARG A 193 12.06 21.25 7.08
CA ARG A 193 13.21 21.35 6.17
C ARG A 193 14.32 20.36 6.55
N GLU A 194 14.51 20.11 7.84
CA GLU A 194 15.52 19.20 8.37
C GLU A 194 15.06 17.74 8.45
N MET A 195 13.80 17.47 8.10
CA MET A 195 13.23 16.13 8.18
C MET A 195 13.92 15.16 7.24
N GLU A 196 14.45 14.06 7.80
CA GLU A 196 15.07 13.00 7.01
C GLU A 196 14.08 12.33 6.05
N ASN A 197 14.54 12.01 4.84
CA ASN A 197 13.79 11.28 3.82
C ASN A 197 12.50 11.99 3.36
N PHE A 198 12.40 13.30 3.53
CA PHE A 198 11.31 14.11 3.03
C PHE A 198 11.72 14.87 1.77
N ASN A 199 11.11 14.53 0.65
CA ASN A 199 11.33 15.19 -0.63
C ASN A 199 10.02 15.81 -1.11
N TYR A 200 10.02 17.11 -1.33
CA TYR A 200 8.89 17.93 -1.77
C TYR A 200 9.13 18.59 -3.14
N ASP A 201 10.17 18.20 -3.88
CA ASP A 201 10.52 18.77 -5.18
C ASP A 201 9.40 18.73 -6.21
N TRP A 202 8.46 17.78 -6.04
CA TRP A 202 7.30 17.66 -6.92
C TRP A 202 6.48 18.95 -6.99
N VAL A 203 6.42 19.72 -5.90
CA VAL A 203 5.70 21.01 -5.84
C VAL A 203 6.29 22.02 -6.85
N PHE A 204 7.58 21.93 -7.14
CA PHE A 204 8.27 22.80 -8.10
C PHE A 204 8.32 22.23 -9.51
N GLN A 205 8.23 20.91 -9.66
CA GLN A 205 8.37 20.21 -10.93
C GLN A 205 7.05 20.00 -11.66
N PHE A 206 5.94 19.82 -10.90
CA PHE A 206 4.64 19.51 -11.48
C PHE A 206 3.85 20.76 -11.83
N ASP A 207 3.06 20.63 -12.88
CA ASP A 207 2.07 21.61 -13.32
C ASP A 207 0.65 21.03 -13.15
N LEU A 208 -0.34 21.90 -13.32
CA LEU A 208 -1.74 21.50 -13.41
C LEU A 208 -1.95 20.42 -14.49
N SER A 209 -2.89 19.54 -14.28
CA SER A 209 -3.39 18.64 -15.32
C SER A 209 -3.88 19.43 -16.53
N GLN A 210 -3.79 18.83 -17.71
CA GLN A 210 -4.05 19.52 -18.97
C GLN A 210 -5.42 20.20 -19.00
N LYS A 211 -6.47 19.53 -18.51
CA LYS A 211 -7.81 20.12 -18.41
C LYS A 211 -7.83 21.33 -17.48
N SER A 212 -7.28 21.17 -16.27
CA SER A 212 -7.20 22.27 -15.29
C SER A 212 -6.40 23.45 -15.82
N LYS A 213 -5.32 23.18 -16.57
CA LYS A 213 -4.50 24.21 -17.20
C LYS A 213 -5.29 25.00 -18.26
N TRP A 214 -6.04 24.33 -19.14
CA TRP A 214 -6.86 25.01 -20.13
C TRP A 214 -7.94 25.90 -19.49
N ILE A 215 -8.60 25.41 -18.44
CA ILE A 215 -9.59 26.21 -17.70
C ILE A 215 -8.91 27.41 -17.05
N TYR A 216 -7.75 27.20 -16.41
CA TYR A 216 -6.97 28.26 -15.78
C TYR A 216 -6.56 29.35 -16.79
N GLU A 217 -6.04 28.98 -17.95
CA GLU A 217 -5.60 29.90 -19.00
C GLU A 217 -6.78 30.69 -19.60
N ALA A 218 -7.93 30.04 -19.81
CA ALA A 218 -9.15 30.69 -20.28
C ALA A 218 -9.65 31.74 -19.29
N LEU A 219 -9.72 31.39 -18.00
CA LEU A 219 -10.10 32.31 -16.92
C LEU A 219 -9.09 33.46 -16.80
N LEU A 220 -7.79 33.17 -16.81
CA LEU A 220 -6.74 34.18 -16.73
C LEU A 220 -6.82 35.19 -17.86
N SER A 221 -7.11 34.72 -19.07
CA SER A 221 -7.31 35.59 -20.23
C SER A 221 -8.53 36.51 -20.06
N SER A 222 -9.64 35.97 -19.51
CA SER A 222 -10.84 36.79 -19.29
C SER A 222 -10.66 37.83 -18.18
N HIS A 223 -9.88 37.51 -17.18
CA HIS A 223 -9.53 38.42 -16.08
C HIS A 223 -8.27 39.25 -16.33
N LYS A 224 -7.88 39.40 -17.62
CA LYS A 224 -6.76 40.26 -18.04
C LYS A 224 -5.42 39.96 -17.36
N GLY A 225 -5.19 38.72 -16.99
CA GLY A 225 -3.96 38.26 -16.35
C GLY A 225 -3.96 38.29 -14.83
N ASP A 226 -5.08 38.64 -14.19
CA ASP A 226 -5.22 38.60 -12.75
C ASP A 226 -5.54 37.16 -12.29
N TRP A 227 -4.53 36.49 -11.78
CA TRP A 227 -4.69 35.11 -11.29
C TRP A 227 -5.44 35.03 -9.97
N LEU A 228 -5.50 36.09 -9.16
CA LEU A 228 -6.28 36.11 -7.92
C LEU A 228 -7.78 36.06 -8.22
N GLU A 229 -8.24 36.74 -9.28
CA GLU A 229 -9.64 36.63 -9.76
C GLU A 229 -9.96 35.20 -10.24
N VAL A 230 -8.98 34.49 -10.83
CA VAL A 230 -9.16 33.08 -11.20
C VAL A 230 -9.42 32.21 -9.96
N MET A 231 -8.77 32.52 -8.82
CA MET A 231 -8.95 31.77 -7.56
C MET A 231 -10.37 31.85 -6.99
N ARG A 232 -11.18 32.83 -7.40
CA ARG A 232 -12.61 32.89 -7.01
C ARG A 232 -13.39 31.69 -7.53
N HIS A 233 -12.96 31.11 -8.65
CA HIS A 233 -13.57 29.91 -9.24
C HIS A 233 -13.08 28.59 -8.64
N VAL A 234 -12.22 28.62 -7.63
CA VAL A 234 -11.62 27.44 -7.02
C VAL A 234 -12.36 27.06 -5.75
N GLN A 235 -12.90 25.84 -5.72
CA GLN A 235 -13.42 25.19 -4.53
C GLN A 235 -12.45 24.12 -4.07
N VAL A 236 -11.78 24.33 -2.95
CA VAL A 236 -10.91 23.32 -2.33
C VAL A 236 -11.76 22.33 -1.54
N GLU A 237 -11.53 21.07 -1.77
CA GLU A 237 -12.27 19.96 -1.18
C GLU A 237 -11.29 18.97 -0.53
N ARG A 238 -11.60 18.54 0.69
CA ARG A 238 -10.92 17.43 1.33
C ARG A 238 -11.42 16.12 0.75
N PHE A 239 -10.53 15.16 0.50
CA PHE A 239 -10.90 13.81 0.10
C PHE A 239 -10.26 12.77 1.02
N PHE A 240 -10.86 11.57 1.05
CA PHE A 240 -10.44 10.47 1.90
C PHE A 240 -10.05 9.28 1.06
N HIS A 241 -9.11 8.49 1.53
CA HIS A 241 -8.83 7.19 0.93
C HIS A 241 -9.96 6.21 1.25
N SER A 242 -10.38 5.41 0.29
CA SER A 242 -11.41 4.39 0.51
C SER A 242 -11.32 3.29 -0.53
N LYS A 243 -11.09 2.06 -0.07
CA LYS A 243 -11.17 0.88 -0.93
C LYS A 243 -12.60 0.64 -1.42
N LYS A 244 -13.59 0.81 -0.53
CA LYS A 244 -15.03 0.62 -0.84
C LYS A 244 -15.51 1.55 -1.97
N TYR A 245 -15.12 2.81 -1.92
CA TYR A 245 -15.50 3.82 -2.90
C TYR A 245 -14.46 4.02 -4.00
N ARG A 246 -13.42 3.17 -4.06
CA ARG A 246 -12.36 3.20 -5.07
C ARG A 246 -11.72 4.58 -5.19
N LEU A 247 -11.28 5.15 -4.09
CA LEU A 247 -10.67 6.47 -4.03
C LEU A 247 -9.32 6.41 -3.31
N GLY A 248 -8.23 6.58 -4.05
CA GLY A 248 -6.87 6.57 -3.53
C GLY A 248 -6.34 5.20 -3.06
N CYS A 249 -7.22 4.21 -2.88
CA CYS A 249 -6.89 2.82 -2.53
C CYS A 249 -7.61 1.88 -3.50
N ILE A 250 -6.88 1.35 -4.47
CA ILE A 250 -7.44 0.55 -5.56
C ILE A 250 -6.74 -0.80 -5.65
N SER A 251 -7.53 -1.88 -5.75
CA SER A 251 -7.02 -3.21 -6.15
C SER A 251 -7.55 -3.54 -7.53
N ILE A 252 -6.65 -3.87 -8.45
CA ILE A 252 -6.93 -4.24 -9.84
C ILE A 252 -6.74 -5.75 -9.97
N GLU A 253 -7.83 -6.44 -10.34
CA GLU A 253 -7.81 -7.87 -10.58
C GLU A 253 -7.23 -8.20 -11.98
N PRO A 254 -6.72 -9.43 -12.20
CA PRO A 254 -6.09 -9.81 -13.49
C PRO A 254 -7.01 -9.71 -14.71
N GLN A 255 -8.31 -9.80 -14.53
CA GLN A 255 -9.34 -9.80 -15.60
C GLN A 255 -9.81 -8.40 -15.97
N GLY A 256 -8.98 -7.48 -15.94
CA GLY A 256 -8.99 -6.10 -15.92
C GLY A 256 -9.96 -5.25 -16.72
N ASN A 257 -10.33 -4.20 -16.03
CA ASN A 257 -10.87 -2.97 -16.56
C ASN A 257 -9.77 -2.18 -17.30
N ILE A 258 -10.18 -1.11 -17.97
CA ILE A 258 -9.27 -0.15 -18.57
C ILE A 258 -8.58 0.62 -17.45
N ASP A 259 -7.25 0.51 -17.35
CA ASP A 259 -6.48 1.13 -16.26
C ASP A 259 -6.56 2.67 -16.29
N ALA A 260 -6.68 3.27 -17.49
CA ALA A 260 -6.95 4.69 -17.68
C ALA A 260 -7.54 4.98 -19.05
N GLN A 261 -8.51 5.88 -19.12
CA GLN A 261 -9.18 6.27 -20.37
C GLN A 261 -9.62 7.74 -20.33
N VAL A 262 -9.90 8.28 -21.51
CA VAL A 262 -10.44 9.62 -21.71
C VAL A 262 -11.85 9.50 -22.25
N ARG A 263 -12.78 10.26 -21.66
CA ARG A 263 -14.17 10.34 -22.11
C ARG A 263 -14.54 11.79 -22.39
N PRO A 264 -15.45 12.06 -23.32
CA PRO A 264 -16.03 13.39 -23.44
C PRO A 264 -16.69 13.81 -22.12
N ILE A 265 -16.63 15.10 -21.78
CA ILE A 265 -17.30 15.59 -20.59
C ILE A 265 -18.81 15.42 -20.71
N GLY A 266 -19.45 14.85 -19.69
CA GLY A 266 -20.88 14.53 -19.68
C GLY A 266 -21.81 15.75 -19.48
N LEU A 267 -21.27 16.96 -19.40
CA LEU A 267 -22.06 18.19 -19.26
C LEU A 267 -22.69 18.56 -20.59
N ASN A 268 -23.99 18.82 -20.57
CA ASN A 268 -24.67 19.44 -21.71
C ASN A 268 -23.99 20.77 -22.06
N GLY A 269 -23.66 20.99 -23.35
CA GLY A 269 -22.91 22.16 -23.77
C GLY A 269 -23.50 23.51 -23.31
N ASN A 270 -24.82 23.56 -23.06
CA ASN A 270 -25.52 24.72 -22.53
C ASN A 270 -25.29 24.96 -21.02
N ALA A 271 -24.82 23.98 -20.28
CA ALA A 271 -24.49 24.09 -18.84
C ALA A 271 -23.06 24.63 -18.61
N LEU A 272 -22.19 24.60 -19.64
CA LEU A 272 -20.87 25.15 -19.54
C LEU A 272 -20.90 26.69 -19.62
N PRO A 273 -20.07 27.37 -18.80
CA PRO A 273 -19.85 28.80 -18.94
C PRO A 273 -19.35 29.15 -20.34
N THR A 274 -19.79 30.28 -20.87
CA THR A 274 -19.46 30.73 -22.26
C THR A 274 -17.95 30.78 -22.49
N ILE A 275 -17.17 31.12 -21.46
CA ILE A 275 -15.71 31.21 -21.50
C ILE A 275 -15.05 29.84 -21.78
N LEU A 276 -15.72 28.74 -21.48
CA LEU A 276 -15.22 27.38 -21.71
C LEU A 276 -15.75 26.77 -23.01
N HIS A 277 -16.64 27.47 -23.73
CA HIS A 277 -17.15 27.01 -25.01
C HIS A 277 -16.00 26.95 -26.03
N GLY A 278 -15.60 25.97 -26.59
CA GLY A 278 -14.48 25.83 -27.55
C GLY A 278 -13.24 25.20 -26.96
N LEU A 279 -13.21 24.95 -25.64
CA LEU A 279 -12.17 24.10 -25.06
C LEU A 279 -12.53 22.61 -25.28
N PRO A 280 -11.57 21.78 -25.69
CA PRO A 280 -11.78 20.34 -25.84
C PRO A 280 -11.78 19.65 -24.47
N LEU A 281 -12.79 19.96 -23.64
CA LEU A 281 -12.87 19.42 -22.28
C LEU A 281 -13.24 17.93 -22.30
N TYR A 282 -12.58 17.18 -21.44
CA TYR A 282 -12.74 15.74 -21.27
C TYR A 282 -12.69 15.36 -19.80
N GLU A 283 -13.16 14.16 -19.50
CA GLU A 283 -13.01 13.49 -18.21
C GLU A 283 -11.99 12.37 -18.33
N VAL A 284 -11.17 12.23 -17.32
CA VAL A 284 -10.22 11.13 -17.20
C VAL A 284 -10.79 10.13 -16.19
N ASP A 285 -10.85 8.87 -16.59
CA ASP A 285 -11.40 7.79 -15.76
C ASP A 285 -10.49 6.55 -15.81
N GLY A 286 -10.66 5.67 -14.84
CA GLY A 286 -9.94 4.41 -14.74
C GLY A 286 -9.27 4.21 -13.39
N ASP A 287 -8.81 2.98 -13.17
CA ASP A 287 -8.31 2.54 -11.86
C ASP A 287 -7.05 3.30 -11.41
N LEU A 288 -6.11 3.58 -12.33
CA LEU A 288 -4.93 4.37 -12.02
C LEU A 288 -5.26 5.83 -11.67
N ILE A 289 -6.27 6.40 -12.34
CA ILE A 289 -6.71 7.77 -12.04
C ILE A 289 -7.37 7.82 -10.67
N ALA A 290 -8.22 6.84 -10.37
CA ALA A 290 -8.85 6.71 -9.06
C ALA A 290 -7.83 6.47 -7.92
N ALA A 291 -6.73 5.75 -8.21
CA ALA A 291 -5.64 5.51 -7.27
C ALA A 291 -4.72 6.71 -7.06
N ASN A 292 -4.72 7.70 -7.98
CA ASN A 292 -3.81 8.85 -7.89
C ASN A 292 -3.84 9.51 -6.52
N ARG A 293 -2.68 9.91 -6.01
CA ARG A 293 -2.39 10.38 -4.66
C ARG A 293 -2.67 9.31 -3.58
N GLY A 294 -2.30 8.05 -3.87
CA GLY A 294 -2.50 6.93 -2.95
C GLY A 294 -1.75 5.67 -3.35
N LEU A 295 -2.42 4.51 -3.21
CA LEU A 295 -1.86 3.18 -3.43
C LEU A 295 -2.69 2.39 -4.45
N CYS A 296 -2.02 1.86 -5.47
CA CYS A 296 -2.62 0.97 -6.48
C CYS A 296 -2.00 -0.43 -6.38
N GLU A 297 -2.84 -1.43 -6.13
CA GLU A 297 -2.47 -2.83 -6.10
C GLU A 297 -2.86 -3.55 -7.39
N TYR A 298 -1.93 -4.28 -7.97
CA TYR A 298 -2.18 -5.27 -9.00
C TYR A 298 -2.19 -6.67 -8.39
N SER A 299 -3.38 -7.20 -8.15
CA SER A 299 -3.53 -8.58 -7.67
C SER A 299 -3.01 -9.56 -8.71
N ASP A 300 -2.22 -10.55 -8.26
CA ASP A 300 -1.61 -11.54 -9.16
C ASP A 300 -0.98 -10.92 -10.44
N PHE A 301 -0.19 -9.87 -10.26
CA PHE A 301 0.40 -9.03 -11.30
C PHE A 301 0.96 -9.82 -12.50
N LEU A 302 1.63 -10.93 -12.24
CA LEU A 302 2.26 -11.76 -13.29
C LEU A 302 1.31 -12.73 -14.00
N LYS A 303 0.02 -12.75 -13.65
CA LYS A 303 -1.01 -13.46 -14.42
C LYS A 303 -1.51 -12.65 -15.62
N ARG A 304 -1.35 -11.34 -15.60
CA ARG A 304 -1.67 -10.47 -16.74
C ARG A 304 -0.65 -10.71 -17.86
N PRO A 305 -1.07 -10.62 -19.13
CA PRO A 305 -0.14 -10.68 -20.26
C PRO A 305 0.96 -9.62 -20.13
N PRO A 306 2.25 -9.95 -20.36
CA PRO A 306 3.35 -8.99 -20.22
C PRO A 306 3.14 -7.70 -21.02
N GLU A 307 2.52 -7.79 -22.20
CA GLU A 307 2.21 -6.65 -23.08
C GLU A 307 1.34 -5.60 -22.38
N THR A 308 0.34 -6.05 -21.59
CA THR A 308 -0.54 -5.13 -20.85
C THR A 308 0.14 -4.44 -19.67
N ASN A 309 1.30 -4.93 -19.27
CA ASN A 309 2.07 -4.38 -18.15
C ASN A 309 3.21 -3.46 -18.60
N LYS A 310 3.55 -3.43 -19.90
CA LYS A 310 4.72 -2.67 -20.41
C LYS A 310 4.63 -1.17 -20.08
N TYR A 311 3.45 -0.57 -20.18
CA TYR A 311 3.28 0.84 -19.86
C TYR A 311 3.56 1.15 -18.37
N LEU A 312 3.31 0.20 -17.46
CA LEU A 312 3.58 0.36 -16.03
C LEU A 312 5.05 0.56 -15.70
N LEU A 313 5.96 0.07 -16.57
CA LEU A 313 7.39 0.34 -16.45
C LEU A 313 7.70 1.83 -16.57
N THR A 314 7.06 2.47 -17.55
CA THR A 314 7.21 3.92 -17.74
C THR A 314 6.49 4.70 -16.65
N THR A 315 5.31 4.21 -16.24
CA THR A 315 4.52 4.84 -15.18
C THR A 315 5.25 4.80 -13.84
N SER A 316 5.86 3.66 -13.46
CA SER A 316 6.63 3.55 -12.22
C SER A 316 7.89 4.42 -12.25
N GLU A 317 8.61 4.43 -13.36
CA GLU A 317 9.88 5.18 -13.48
C GLU A 317 9.66 6.71 -13.55
N LYS A 318 8.69 7.15 -14.37
CA LYS A 318 8.48 8.57 -14.68
C LYS A 318 7.34 9.21 -13.86
N GLY A 319 6.51 8.43 -13.18
CA GLY A 319 5.29 8.94 -12.54
C GLY A 319 4.30 9.52 -13.56
N THR A 320 4.25 8.96 -14.78
CA THR A 320 3.38 9.48 -15.86
C THR A 320 2.72 8.36 -16.63
N ILE A 321 1.49 8.61 -17.08
CA ILE A 321 0.81 7.75 -18.04
C ILE A 321 0.52 8.52 -19.33
N GLN A 322 0.73 7.87 -20.48
CA GLN A 322 0.37 8.40 -21.77
C GLN A 322 -1.09 8.07 -22.08
N LEU A 323 -1.90 9.08 -22.23
CA LEU A 323 -3.26 9.00 -22.72
C LEU A 323 -3.32 9.45 -24.21
N PRO A 324 -4.42 9.19 -24.95
CA PRO A 324 -4.46 9.45 -26.38
C PRO A 324 -4.02 10.86 -26.79
N ASN A 325 -4.41 11.88 -26.01
CA ASN A 325 -4.22 13.28 -26.36
C ASN A 325 -3.22 14.02 -25.47
N PHE A 326 -2.77 13.45 -24.36
CA PHE A 326 -1.89 14.12 -23.41
C PHE A 326 -1.20 13.10 -22.47
N ARG A 327 -0.23 13.61 -21.70
CA ARG A 327 0.44 12.87 -20.66
C ARG A 327 -0.07 13.35 -19.29
N ALA A 328 -0.56 12.40 -18.48
CA ALA A 328 -0.96 12.70 -17.11
C ALA A 328 0.17 12.35 -16.13
N HIS A 329 0.42 13.23 -15.16
CA HIS A 329 1.28 12.96 -14.02
C HIS A 329 0.49 12.24 -12.92
N LEU A 330 1.11 11.22 -12.33
CA LEU A 330 0.53 10.42 -11.26
C LEU A 330 1.47 10.42 -10.07
N ASP A 331 0.95 10.81 -8.92
CA ASP A 331 1.59 10.63 -7.62
C ASP A 331 0.93 9.42 -6.93
N LEU A 332 1.54 8.24 -7.08
CA LEU A 332 1.00 7.03 -6.48
C LEU A 332 2.11 6.01 -6.21
N VAL A 333 1.86 5.10 -5.27
CA VAL A 333 2.68 3.93 -5.06
C VAL A 333 2.03 2.74 -5.76
N LEU A 334 2.78 2.14 -6.69
CA LEU A 334 2.37 0.92 -7.35
C LEU A 334 2.83 -0.29 -6.53
N CYS A 335 1.92 -1.17 -6.19
CA CYS A 335 2.26 -2.45 -5.59
C CYS A 335 1.60 -3.60 -6.36
N GLY A 336 2.09 -4.80 -6.15
CA GLY A 336 1.51 -5.98 -6.75
C GLY A 336 1.79 -7.22 -5.94
N SER A 337 1.02 -8.28 -6.19
CA SER A 337 1.27 -9.60 -5.64
C SER A 337 1.60 -10.60 -6.75
N ALA A 338 2.45 -11.58 -6.44
CA ALA A 338 2.77 -12.66 -7.34
C ALA A 338 3.07 -13.94 -6.56
N ASN A 339 2.80 -15.10 -7.15
CA ASN A 339 3.26 -16.34 -6.57
C ASN A 339 4.67 -16.71 -7.09
N GLU A 340 5.38 -17.54 -6.33
CA GLU A 340 6.74 -17.97 -6.67
C GLU A 340 6.85 -18.67 -8.02
N LYS A 341 5.86 -19.47 -8.39
CA LYS A 341 5.84 -20.18 -9.68
C LYS A 341 5.81 -19.19 -10.85
N GLN A 342 4.94 -18.18 -10.76
CA GLN A 342 4.81 -17.15 -11.78
C GLN A 342 6.06 -16.26 -11.86
N LEU A 343 6.61 -15.86 -10.71
CA LEU A 343 7.84 -15.06 -10.69
C LEU A 343 9.01 -15.84 -11.34
N ASN A 344 9.16 -17.11 -11.04
CA ASN A 344 10.21 -17.95 -11.64
C ASN A 344 10.00 -18.17 -13.14
N MET A 345 8.76 -18.29 -13.60
CA MET A 345 8.45 -18.33 -15.03
C MET A 345 8.79 -17.01 -15.71
N PHE A 346 8.41 -15.90 -15.09
CA PHE A 346 8.69 -14.56 -15.60
C PHE A 346 10.19 -14.25 -15.68
N LYS A 347 10.99 -14.68 -14.68
CA LYS A 347 12.46 -14.54 -14.70
C LYS A 347 13.13 -15.21 -15.92
N ARG A 348 12.46 -16.19 -16.54
CA ARG A 348 12.96 -16.89 -17.75
C ARG A 348 12.54 -16.22 -19.06
N THR A 349 11.68 -15.21 -19.02
CA THR A 349 11.25 -14.50 -20.22
C THR A 349 12.25 -13.41 -20.61
N PRO A 350 12.41 -13.10 -21.91
CA PRO A 350 13.27 -11.99 -22.37
C PRO A 350 12.84 -10.63 -21.77
N ASP A 351 11.56 -10.43 -21.54
CA ASP A 351 10.99 -9.19 -21.00
C ASP A 351 11.47 -8.89 -19.57
N PHE A 352 11.88 -9.93 -18.82
CA PHE A 352 12.33 -9.76 -17.43
C PHE A 352 13.48 -8.75 -17.30
N SER A 353 14.40 -8.70 -18.25
CA SER A 353 15.52 -7.76 -18.24
C SER A 353 15.05 -6.30 -18.18
N SER A 354 13.93 -5.98 -18.84
CA SER A 354 13.31 -4.65 -18.83
C SER A 354 12.60 -4.32 -17.50
N PHE A 355 12.09 -5.33 -16.81
CA PHE A 355 11.40 -5.17 -15.52
C PHE A 355 12.35 -5.19 -14.32
N LYS A 356 13.49 -5.88 -14.42
CA LYS A 356 14.42 -6.12 -13.31
C LYS A 356 14.73 -4.87 -12.47
N GLY A 357 15.10 -3.76 -13.12
CA GLY A 357 15.43 -2.50 -12.43
C GLY A 357 14.22 -1.71 -11.91
N ARG A 358 13.00 -2.09 -12.28
CA ARG A 358 11.74 -1.38 -11.99
C ARG A 358 10.84 -2.11 -11.02
N LEU A 359 11.30 -3.24 -10.49
CA LEU A 359 10.63 -3.99 -9.44
C LEU A 359 11.40 -3.85 -8.12
N ALA A 360 10.69 -3.59 -7.05
CA ALA A 360 11.18 -3.68 -5.69
C ALA A 360 10.58 -4.93 -5.06
N LEU A 361 11.34 -6.02 -5.02
CA LEU A 361 10.86 -7.30 -4.51
C LEU A 361 10.78 -7.31 -2.99
N VAL A 362 9.67 -7.83 -2.47
CA VAL A 362 9.47 -8.15 -1.04
C VAL A 362 9.01 -9.59 -0.95
N ARG A 363 9.85 -10.42 -0.33
CA ARG A 363 9.56 -11.83 -0.11
C ARG A 363 8.60 -12.00 1.05
N VAL A 364 7.52 -12.77 0.85
CA VAL A 364 6.48 -13.08 1.84
C VAL A 364 6.42 -14.59 2.02
N PRO A 365 7.27 -15.20 2.87
CA PRO A 365 7.28 -16.64 3.13
C PRO A 365 6.09 -17.05 3.99
N TYR A 366 5.85 -18.36 4.10
CA TYR A 366 5.02 -18.88 5.19
C TYR A 366 5.67 -18.63 6.55
N LEU A 367 4.84 -18.54 7.58
CA LEU A 367 5.32 -18.44 8.95
C LEU A 367 6.12 -19.69 9.34
N LEU A 368 7.21 -19.48 10.06
CA LEU A 368 8.08 -20.55 10.60
C LEU A 368 7.96 -20.68 12.12
N GLN A 369 7.10 -19.87 12.75
CA GLN A 369 6.79 -19.87 14.16
C GLN A 369 5.43 -20.50 14.37
N TYR A 370 5.39 -21.70 14.98
CA TYR A 370 4.12 -22.41 15.16
C TYR A 370 3.19 -21.73 16.18
N SER A 371 3.70 -21.00 17.16
CA SER A 371 2.89 -20.22 18.09
C SER A 371 2.06 -19.16 17.36
N ARG A 372 2.67 -18.47 16.41
CA ARG A 372 2.00 -17.47 15.58
C ARG A 372 0.99 -18.10 14.61
N GLU A 373 1.38 -19.19 13.99
CA GLU A 373 0.47 -19.95 13.13
C GLU A 373 -0.75 -20.48 13.91
N ALA A 374 -0.55 -20.92 15.15
CA ALA A 374 -1.62 -21.37 16.03
C ALA A 374 -2.65 -20.27 16.36
N GLU A 375 -2.23 -19.01 16.43
CA GLU A 375 -3.14 -17.87 16.60
C GLU A 375 -4.15 -17.78 15.46
N LEU A 376 -3.73 -18.05 14.22
CA LEU A 376 -4.63 -18.06 13.05
C LEU A 376 -5.69 -19.16 13.20
N TYR A 377 -5.26 -20.36 13.56
CA TYR A 377 -6.16 -21.51 13.69
C TYR A 377 -7.10 -21.39 14.88
N LYS A 378 -6.62 -20.85 16.01
CA LYS A 378 -7.47 -20.59 17.17
C LYS A 378 -8.62 -19.65 16.81
N ARG A 379 -8.36 -18.55 16.13
CA ARG A 379 -9.41 -17.62 15.67
C ARG A 379 -10.41 -18.30 14.73
N GLN A 380 -9.95 -19.19 13.86
CA GLN A 380 -10.79 -19.96 12.96
C GLN A 380 -11.68 -20.94 13.73
N ILE A 381 -11.10 -21.69 14.67
CA ILE A 381 -11.81 -22.63 15.52
C ILE A 381 -12.90 -21.90 16.33
N ASP A 382 -12.55 -20.78 16.96
CA ASP A 382 -13.49 -19.97 17.76
C ASP A 382 -14.70 -19.46 16.93
N ARG A 383 -14.51 -19.23 15.63
CA ARG A 383 -15.59 -18.80 14.72
C ARG A 383 -16.49 -19.93 14.24
N HIS A 384 -15.94 -21.12 13.97
CA HIS A 384 -16.66 -22.22 13.31
C HIS A 384 -17.23 -23.24 14.30
N VAL A 385 -16.62 -23.40 15.48
CA VAL A 385 -17.07 -24.37 16.49
C VAL A 385 -17.95 -23.69 17.53
N SER A 386 -19.07 -23.12 17.07
CA SER A 386 -20.07 -22.52 17.99
C SER A 386 -20.78 -23.60 18.78
N GLY A 387 -20.39 -23.80 20.07
CA GLY A 387 -21.01 -24.75 20.99
C GLY A 387 -20.44 -26.18 20.98
N GLY A 388 -19.43 -26.45 20.15
CA GLY A 388 -18.69 -27.72 20.17
C GLY A 388 -17.57 -27.75 21.22
N SER A 389 -17.17 -28.93 21.67
CA SER A 389 -16.02 -29.11 22.54
C SER A 389 -14.73 -29.13 21.71
N VAL A 390 -13.75 -28.34 22.12
CA VAL A 390 -12.41 -28.29 21.51
C VAL A 390 -11.39 -28.76 22.54
N ALA A 391 -10.62 -29.77 22.19
CA ALA A 391 -9.57 -30.29 23.09
C ALA A 391 -8.41 -29.32 23.22
N PRO A 392 -7.70 -29.29 24.36
CA PRO A 392 -6.50 -28.50 24.55
C PRO A 392 -5.44 -28.78 23.45
N HIS A 393 -4.65 -27.78 23.14
CA HIS A 393 -3.52 -27.86 22.19
C HIS A 393 -3.87 -28.20 20.73
N THR A 394 -5.15 -28.26 20.35
CA THR A 394 -5.58 -28.60 18.99
C THR A 394 -4.98 -27.63 17.93
N ALA A 395 -5.08 -26.31 18.15
CA ALA A 395 -4.50 -25.32 17.26
C ALA A 395 -2.97 -25.38 17.21
N GLN A 396 -2.31 -25.62 18.37
CA GLN A 396 -0.84 -25.74 18.43
C GLN A 396 -0.33 -26.97 17.67
N MET A 397 -1.02 -28.11 17.80
CA MET A 397 -0.63 -29.34 17.07
C MET A 397 -0.80 -29.18 15.57
N ALA A 398 -1.89 -28.60 15.12
CA ALA A 398 -2.10 -28.27 13.71
C ALA A 398 -1.00 -27.36 13.18
N ALA A 399 -0.68 -26.29 13.91
CA ALA A 399 0.34 -25.32 13.54
C ALA A 399 1.75 -25.94 13.52
N LEU A 400 2.07 -26.76 14.51
CA LEU A 400 3.37 -27.44 14.57
C LEU A 400 3.56 -28.38 13.37
N TRP A 401 2.55 -29.17 13.03
CA TRP A 401 2.61 -30.02 11.83
C TRP A 401 2.84 -29.20 10.56
N VAL A 402 2.07 -28.14 10.36
CA VAL A 402 2.18 -27.25 9.19
C VAL A 402 3.59 -26.65 9.11
N VAL A 403 4.11 -26.11 10.20
CA VAL A 403 5.45 -25.51 10.24
C VAL A 403 6.53 -26.55 9.94
N MET A 404 6.43 -27.76 10.47
CA MET A 404 7.39 -28.82 10.16
C MET A 404 7.43 -29.18 8.67
N THR A 405 6.31 -29.08 7.94
CA THR A 405 6.28 -29.30 6.47
C THR A 405 7.02 -28.22 5.69
N ARG A 406 7.23 -27.04 6.30
CA ARG A 406 7.89 -25.86 5.68
C ARG A 406 9.38 -25.81 5.93
N LEU A 407 9.84 -26.52 6.97
CA LEU A 407 11.24 -26.51 7.37
C LEU A 407 12.08 -27.41 6.47
N LYS A 408 13.31 -26.98 6.19
CA LYS A 408 14.31 -27.76 5.48
C LYS A 408 15.28 -28.40 6.45
N ARG A 409 15.88 -29.52 6.04
CA ARG A 409 17.01 -30.09 6.78
C ARG A 409 18.20 -29.15 6.65
N PRO A 410 18.83 -28.77 7.76
CA PRO A 410 19.99 -27.90 7.71
C PRO A 410 21.17 -28.60 7.01
N SER A 411 21.98 -27.82 6.30
CA SER A 411 23.18 -28.31 5.60
C SER A 411 24.44 -28.01 6.41
N PRO A 412 25.09 -29.00 7.04
CA PRO A 412 26.28 -28.76 7.84
C PRO A 412 27.41 -28.08 7.06
N LYS A 413 27.42 -28.22 5.73
CA LYS A 413 28.47 -27.66 4.86
C LYS A 413 28.45 -26.12 4.79
N ASN A 414 27.31 -25.50 5.12
CA ASN A 414 27.13 -24.05 5.04
C ASN A 414 27.48 -23.33 6.35
N HIS A 415 27.89 -24.08 7.37
CA HIS A 415 28.16 -23.55 8.70
C HIS A 415 29.61 -23.71 9.12
N SER A 416 30.04 -22.95 10.13
CA SER A 416 31.37 -23.07 10.71
C SER A 416 31.63 -24.48 11.25
N PRO A 417 32.88 -24.94 11.31
CA PRO A 417 33.22 -26.25 11.84
C PRO A 417 32.68 -26.55 13.25
N GLU A 418 32.50 -25.52 14.06
CA GLU A 418 31.96 -25.63 15.42
C GLU A 418 30.44 -25.78 15.41
N LEU A 419 29.73 -25.09 14.50
CA LEU A 419 28.28 -25.10 14.39
C LEU A 419 27.75 -26.31 13.59
N ALA A 420 28.48 -26.77 12.58
CA ALA A 420 28.08 -27.84 11.68
C ALA A 420 27.64 -29.14 12.39
N PRO A 421 28.34 -29.67 13.43
CA PRO A 421 27.92 -30.88 14.12
C PRO A 421 26.67 -30.68 14.97
N LEU A 422 26.43 -29.48 15.47
CA LEU A 422 25.21 -29.13 16.24
C LEU A 422 24.01 -29.08 15.32
N VAL A 423 24.16 -28.42 14.18
CA VAL A 423 23.11 -28.25 13.15
C VAL A 423 22.73 -29.60 12.53
N ALA A 424 23.67 -30.48 12.27
CA ALA A 424 23.44 -31.81 11.68
C ALA A 424 22.53 -32.71 12.56
N ARG A 425 22.48 -32.45 13.85
CA ARG A 425 21.69 -33.24 14.83
C ARG A 425 20.27 -32.73 15.02
N LEU A 426 19.93 -31.55 14.48
CA LEU A 426 18.60 -30.95 14.64
C LEU A 426 17.53 -31.74 13.86
N SER A 427 16.56 -32.30 14.58
CA SER A 427 15.34 -32.79 13.96
C SER A 427 14.45 -31.62 13.51
N PRO A 428 13.49 -31.83 12.59
CA PRO A 428 12.52 -30.79 12.20
C PRO A 428 11.75 -30.21 13.39
N LEU A 429 11.36 -31.04 14.34
CA LEU A 429 10.69 -30.61 15.57
C LEU A 429 11.59 -29.71 16.43
N GLN A 430 12.85 -30.12 16.66
CA GLN A 430 13.81 -29.31 17.42
C GLN A 430 14.11 -27.98 16.73
N LYS A 431 14.16 -27.97 15.40
CA LYS A 431 14.31 -26.76 14.60
C LYS A 431 13.09 -25.84 14.74
N ALA A 432 11.86 -26.38 14.72
CA ALA A 432 10.65 -25.61 14.96
C ALA A 432 10.63 -24.97 16.35
N MET A 433 10.98 -25.72 17.40
CA MET A 433 11.07 -25.22 18.78
C MET A 433 12.16 -24.17 18.94
N LEU A 434 13.30 -24.36 18.29
CA LEU A 434 14.40 -23.39 18.27
C LEU A 434 13.98 -22.07 17.62
N TYR A 435 13.24 -22.13 16.51
CA TYR A 435 12.81 -20.93 15.76
C TYR A 435 11.70 -20.15 16.48
N ASP A 436 10.88 -20.83 17.26
CA ASP A 436 9.75 -20.24 17.96
C ASP A 436 10.11 -19.69 19.35
N HIS A 437 10.65 -20.56 20.20
CA HIS A 437 10.93 -20.25 21.60
C HIS A 437 12.42 -20.19 21.97
N GLY A 438 13.31 -20.49 21.03
CA GLY A 438 14.75 -20.62 21.34
C GLY A 438 15.08 -21.86 22.15
N GLU A 439 14.19 -22.85 22.14
CA GLU A 439 14.44 -24.11 22.82
C GLU A 439 15.49 -24.94 22.08
N THR A 440 16.48 -25.41 22.82
CA THR A 440 17.56 -26.23 22.29
C THR A 440 17.38 -27.69 22.69
N PRO A 441 17.96 -28.65 21.94
CA PRO A 441 17.85 -30.05 22.27
C PRO A 441 18.30 -30.37 23.71
N LEU A 442 17.58 -31.28 24.37
CA LEU A 442 17.90 -31.73 25.72
C LEU A 442 19.31 -32.37 25.79
N GLY A 443 20.07 -32.05 26.85
CA GLY A 443 21.39 -32.58 27.06
C GLY A 443 22.50 -31.85 26.31
N MET A 444 22.23 -30.74 25.65
CA MET A 444 23.24 -29.88 25.01
C MET A 444 24.06 -29.11 26.06
N LYS A 445 25.38 -29.02 25.85
CA LYS A 445 26.26 -28.20 26.71
C LYS A 445 25.89 -26.72 26.61
N GLU A 446 26.12 -25.97 27.68
CA GLU A 446 25.76 -24.54 27.74
C GLU A 446 26.43 -23.68 26.66
N ASP A 447 27.70 -23.99 26.34
CA ASP A 447 28.44 -23.26 25.28
C ASP A 447 27.87 -23.55 23.89
N ASP A 448 27.53 -24.82 23.61
CA ASP A 448 26.90 -25.25 22.37
C ASP A 448 25.50 -24.61 22.21
N ARG A 449 24.75 -24.52 23.31
CA ARG A 449 23.45 -23.86 23.37
C ARG A 449 23.55 -22.38 23.01
N LYS A 450 24.50 -21.65 23.64
CA LYS A 450 24.75 -20.24 23.34
C LYS A 450 25.19 -20.03 21.90
N LEU A 451 26.06 -20.92 21.39
CA LEU A 451 26.51 -20.88 19.99
C LEU A 451 25.33 -21.06 19.02
N LEU A 452 24.47 -22.03 19.28
CA LEU A 452 23.27 -22.29 18.45
C LEU A 452 22.31 -21.12 18.46
N LEU A 453 21.99 -20.56 19.64
CA LEU A 453 21.07 -19.42 19.78
C LEU A 453 21.57 -18.16 19.07
N ARG A 454 22.89 -17.87 19.14
CA ARG A 454 23.49 -16.73 18.43
C ARG A 454 23.42 -16.87 16.91
N ASN A 455 23.36 -18.10 16.40
CA ASN A 455 23.38 -18.40 14.97
C ASN A 455 22.00 -18.81 14.41
N VAL A 456 20.90 -18.62 15.14
CA VAL A 456 19.55 -18.94 14.64
C VAL A 456 19.23 -18.20 13.35
N GLN A 457 19.68 -16.94 13.24
CA GLN A 457 19.48 -16.16 12.03
C GLN A 457 20.21 -16.77 10.83
N ASN A 458 21.47 -17.19 11.02
CA ASN A 458 22.25 -17.86 9.96
C ASN A 458 21.60 -19.18 9.52
N LEU A 459 20.94 -19.90 10.43
CA LEU A 459 20.17 -21.10 10.09
C LEU A 459 18.93 -20.80 9.24
N ARG A 460 18.25 -19.70 9.50
CA ARG A 460 17.10 -19.25 8.70
C ARG A 460 17.53 -18.81 7.31
N GLU A 461 18.65 -18.10 7.22
CA GLU A 461 19.22 -17.56 5.98
C GLU A 461 20.05 -18.58 5.19
N GLU A 462 20.33 -19.76 5.74
CA GLU A 462 21.16 -20.81 5.12
C GLU A 462 20.75 -21.13 3.69
N HIS A 463 19.48 -21.04 3.40
CA HIS A 463 18.89 -21.33 2.09
C HIS A 463 18.58 -20.06 1.29
N GLU A 464 18.87 -18.88 1.85
CA GLU A 464 18.78 -17.63 1.12
C GLU A 464 20.05 -17.49 0.28
N GLY A 465 19.92 -17.57 -1.04
CA GLY A 465 21.06 -17.41 -1.94
C GLY A 465 21.77 -16.07 -1.68
N THR A 466 23.08 -16.11 -1.60
CA THR A 466 23.96 -14.94 -1.43
C THR A 466 23.98 -14.02 -2.65
N GLU A 467 23.42 -14.47 -3.77
CA GLU A 467 23.29 -13.71 -5.01
C GLU A 467 21.98 -12.92 -4.96
N GLY A 468 22.05 -11.66 -5.37
CA GLY A 468 20.90 -10.75 -5.37
C GLY A 468 19.66 -11.40 -6.00
N GLU A 469 18.48 -11.07 -5.50
CA GLU A 469 17.17 -11.69 -5.86
C GLU A 469 16.92 -11.84 -7.36
N PHE A 470 17.73 -11.18 -8.19
CA PHE A 470 17.61 -11.14 -9.64
C PHE A 470 18.66 -11.97 -10.39
N GLU A 471 19.74 -12.45 -9.76
CA GLU A 471 20.88 -13.04 -10.49
C GLU A 471 20.78 -14.55 -10.69
N GLY A 472 19.95 -15.26 -9.89
CA GLY A 472 19.71 -16.68 -10.08
C GLY A 472 18.57 -16.97 -11.06
N ILE A 473 18.86 -17.71 -12.16
CA ILE A 473 17.84 -18.27 -13.06
C ILE A 473 16.93 -19.23 -12.28
N PHE A 474 17.48 -19.89 -11.27
CA PHE A 474 16.74 -20.71 -10.32
C PHE A 474 16.56 -19.90 -9.04
N GLY A 475 15.31 -19.50 -8.76
CA GLY A 475 15.00 -18.76 -7.54
C GLY A 475 15.57 -19.45 -6.31
N SER A 476 16.25 -18.70 -5.44
CA SER A 476 16.81 -19.19 -4.21
C SER A 476 15.78 -20.00 -3.43
N GLU A 477 16.14 -21.19 -3.01
CA GLU A 477 15.29 -21.98 -2.14
C GLU A 477 15.42 -21.44 -0.71
N TYR A 478 14.33 -20.95 -0.14
CA TYR A 478 14.25 -20.47 1.24
C TYR A 478 13.24 -21.28 2.06
N GLU A 479 13.34 -21.25 3.36
CA GLU A 479 12.37 -21.89 4.26
C GLU A 479 11.04 -21.13 4.24
N GLY A 480 9.93 -21.86 4.32
CA GLY A 480 8.60 -21.27 4.16
C GLY A 480 8.18 -20.97 2.71
N ARG A 481 8.96 -21.42 1.72
CA ARG A 481 8.59 -21.35 0.31
C ARG A 481 7.61 -22.44 -0.09
N ARG A 482 7.75 -23.63 0.51
CA ARG A 482 6.95 -24.83 0.27
C ARG A 482 6.39 -25.34 1.59
N GLY A 483 5.54 -26.34 1.54
CA GLY A 483 4.87 -26.96 2.67
C GLY A 483 3.38 -26.63 2.69
N ALA A 484 2.67 -27.14 3.67
CA ALA A 484 1.24 -26.94 3.83
C ALA A 484 0.92 -25.45 4.04
N SER A 485 -0.07 -24.96 3.33
CA SER A 485 -0.55 -23.59 3.46
C SER A 485 -1.51 -23.44 4.65
N PRO A 486 -1.64 -22.22 5.23
CA PRO A 486 -2.66 -21.96 6.24
C PRO A 486 -4.08 -22.30 5.77
N ARG A 487 -4.38 -22.07 4.47
CA ARG A 487 -5.69 -22.35 3.89
C ARG A 487 -6.02 -23.84 3.85
N GLU A 488 -5.04 -24.67 3.49
CA GLU A 488 -5.19 -26.13 3.48
C GLU A 488 -5.47 -26.63 4.91
N MET A 489 -4.69 -26.17 5.90
CA MET A 489 -4.94 -26.55 7.29
C MET A 489 -6.29 -26.05 7.82
N MET A 490 -6.72 -24.84 7.47
CA MET A 490 -8.03 -24.34 7.83
C MET A 490 -9.16 -25.20 7.23
N ALA A 491 -9.00 -25.68 5.99
CA ALA A 491 -9.95 -26.63 5.38
C ALA A 491 -9.98 -27.97 6.12
N LEU A 492 -8.82 -28.50 6.52
CA LEU A 492 -8.74 -29.74 7.31
C LEU A 492 -9.37 -29.57 8.71
N ILE A 493 -9.17 -28.44 9.37
CA ILE A 493 -9.82 -28.12 10.65
C ILE A 493 -11.34 -28.06 10.47
N ALA A 494 -11.84 -27.43 9.41
CA ALA A 494 -13.27 -27.38 9.12
C ALA A 494 -13.83 -28.78 8.86
N SER A 495 -13.17 -29.61 8.05
CA SER A 495 -13.55 -31.01 7.80
C SER A 495 -13.58 -31.81 9.11
N ALA A 496 -12.53 -31.70 9.93
CA ALA A 496 -12.47 -32.40 11.22
C ALA A 496 -13.59 -31.96 12.18
N SER A 497 -14.03 -30.71 12.12
CA SER A 497 -15.13 -30.21 12.97
C SER A 497 -16.51 -30.71 12.54
N GLU A 498 -16.69 -31.01 11.26
CA GLU A 498 -17.95 -31.55 10.70
C GLU A 498 -18.02 -33.08 10.76
N ASN A 499 -16.90 -33.75 11.01
CA ASN A 499 -16.80 -35.19 11.02
C ASN A 499 -17.52 -35.79 12.24
N GLN A 500 -18.67 -36.43 11.99
CA GLN A 500 -19.55 -37.04 13.04
C GLN A 500 -18.90 -38.19 13.82
N LYS A 501 -17.77 -38.71 13.37
CA LYS A 501 -17.01 -39.75 14.08
C LYS A 501 -16.44 -39.24 15.41
N TRP A 502 -16.18 -37.96 15.53
CA TRP A 502 -15.55 -37.34 16.68
C TRP A 502 -16.53 -36.48 17.46
N LEU A 503 -16.57 -36.67 18.78
CA LEU A 503 -17.42 -35.89 19.69
C LEU A 503 -16.89 -34.48 19.94
N SER A 504 -15.62 -34.24 19.62
CA SER A 504 -14.94 -32.95 19.82
C SER A 504 -13.84 -32.78 18.80
N LEU A 505 -13.57 -31.52 18.43
CA LEU A 505 -12.40 -31.20 17.66
C LEU A 505 -11.14 -31.36 18.52
N SER A 506 -10.25 -32.24 18.10
CA SER A 506 -9.07 -32.65 18.89
C SER A 506 -7.84 -32.81 17.99
N PRO A 507 -6.62 -32.88 18.57
CA PRO A 507 -5.43 -33.22 17.79
C PRO A 507 -5.57 -34.52 16.99
N LEU A 508 -6.29 -35.53 17.55
CA LEU A 508 -6.49 -36.81 16.87
C LEU A 508 -7.44 -36.71 15.68
N SER A 509 -8.53 -35.94 15.80
CA SER A 509 -9.44 -35.73 14.68
C SER A 509 -8.74 -34.98 13.50
N ILE A 510 -7.88 -34.02 13.81
CA ILE A 510 -7.09 -33.32 12.78
C ILE A 510 -6.05 -34.25 12.16
N LEU A 511 -5.38 -35.12 12.95
CA LEU A 511 -4.40 -36.07 12.41
C LEU A 511 -5.04 -37.07 11.44
N GLU A 512 -6.26 -37.53 11.68
CA GLU A 512 -6.98 -38.41 10.77
C GLU A 512 -7.25 -37.69 9.40
N GLU A 513 -7.73 -36.45 9.45
CA GLU A 513 -7.94 -35.65 8.23
C GLU A 513 -6.61 -35.38 7.48
N ILE A 514 -5.50 -35.15 8.22
CA ILE A 514 -4.17 -35.00 7.62
C ILE A 514 -3.72 -36.31 6.94
N GLU A 515 -3.93 -37.46 7.58
CA GLU A 515 -3.58 -38.77 6.99
C GLU A 515 -4.35 -39.01 5.69
N ASP A 516 -5.64 -38.67 5.66
CA ASP A 516 -6.46 -38.81 4.45
C ASP A 516 -6.06 -37.79 3.36
N PHE A 517 -5.65 -36.59 3.74
CA PHE A 517 -5.12 -35.59 2.80
C PHE A 517 -3.79 -35.98 2.17
N ILE A 518 -2.93 -36.73 2.86
CA ILE A 518 -1.62 -37.16 2.35
C ILE A 518 -1.74 -38.39 1.43
N LYS A 519 -2.74 -39.25 1.60
CA LYS A 519 -3.01 -40.40 0.72
C LYS A 519 -3.44 -39.97 -0.68
#